data_0eb9cad4c1b231e1d72e8957ad79428d
#
_entry.id   0eb9cad4c1b231e1d72e8957ad79428d
#
_cell.length_a   1.000
_cell.length_b   1.000
_cell.length_c   1.000
_cell.angle_alpha   90.00
_cell.angle_beta   90.00
_cell.angle_gamma   90.00
#
_symmetry.space_group_name_H-M   'P 1'
#
loop_
_entity.id
_entity.type
_entity.pdbx_description
1 polymer ?
#
loop_
_entity_poly.entity_id
_entity_poly.type
_entity_poly.pdbx_seq_one_letter_code
_entity_poly.pdbx_strand_id
1 'polypeptide(L)'
;MESLSPFIIKSSPERFDVIVVGSGITGGWAAKELTERGLKTLMVERGRPVEHGTGYVGENRDPWTMPNRGKVDARVAEEQYAVQRQCYAFDEHTKQFFNNDRDMPYSTPADRPFSWIRGNQLGGKSLMWARQSYRWSDLDFEANLKDGHGTDWPIRYADLAPWYSHVERFAGISGGKEGLAVLPDGEFLPAFEFNAVEQAMKQKFDAKYAPARMIMGRTANLRTATEEHAAQGRIQCQARAQCQRGCSFGAYFSTQSSTLPAALKTGRLRIATNSIVHSVIYDPKTNRATGVRVIDAETNETREYHARVVMLCASTLGSTAVLLNSKSDAFPTGLANSSGVLGHYLTDHLWSAGADGRVEGFEDDYYQGRRPTGPYIPRFRNVVDKHPNFTRGYALAGGASREGWQSAAWKPGFGKEFKAMIRKPGAWRFGLHGQGEMLPRFENAVSLHPTKKDKWGMPLLHVDVTHGDNDQKMREDMADTAAEILDYLGVKDIRKTISTAAEYPPGLAIHEMGTARMGRDPKTSVLNGFNQAHDVPNLFVTDGAAMASCAWQNPSLTFMAMTARACAHAVDELKAGRI
;
A
#
# COMPACT_ATOMS: atom_id res chain seq x y z
N MET A 1 2.02 12.54 23.26
CA MET A 1 2.21 11.06 23.20
C MET A 1 3.44 10.72 24.01
N GLU A 2 3.38 9.59 24.71
CA GLU A 2 4.53 9.08 25.46
C GLU A 2 5.65 8.66 24.51
N SER A 3 6.91 8.81 24.95
CA SER A 3 8.09 8.36 24.20
C SER A 3 8.03 6.85 23.94
N LEU A 4 8.49 6.41 22.77
CA LEU A 4 8.60 4.98 22.42
C LEU A 4 9.71 4.27 23.21
N SER A 5 10.66 5.01 23.77
CA SER A 5 11.86 4.47 24.44
C SER A 5 11.58 3.37 25.48
N PRO A 6 10.55 3.47 26.36
CA PRO A 6 10.29 2.43 27.36
C PRO A 6 9.81 1.09 26.78
N PHE A 7 9.35 1.07 25.54
CA PHE A 7 8.81 -0.11 24.88
C PHE A 7 9.79 -0.78 23.94
N ILE A 8 10.91 -0.10 23.62
CA ILE A 8 11.95 -0.62 22.72
C ILE A 8 12.89 -1.53 23.50
N ILE A 9 13.07 -2.76 23.01
CA ILE A 9 13.98 -3.75 23.57
C ILE A 9 15.06 -4.15 22.56
N LYS A 10 16.27 -4.46 23.03
CA LYS A 10 17.36 -5.01 22.21
C LYS A 10 17.47 -6.53 22.34
N SER A 11 17.07 -7.09 23.47
CA SER A 11 17.04 -8.54 23.72
C SER A 11 15.95 -8.86 24.74
N SER A 12 15.47 -10.09 24.75
CA SER A 12 14.58 -10.57 25.77
C SER A 12 14.77 -12.08 25.95
N PRO A 13 14.99 -12.57 27.16
CA PRO A 13 14.93 -13.99 27.48
C PRO A 13 13.49 -14.51 27.55
N GLU A 14 12.51 -13.61 27.50
CA GLU A 14 11.11 -13.95 27.65
C GLU A 14 10.53 -14.53 26.36
N ARG A 15 9.65 -15.51 26.52
CA ARG A 15 8.81 -16.01 25.44
C ARG A 15 7.55 -15.15 25.33
N PHE A 16 7.24 -14.71 24.12
CA PHE A 16 6.02 -13.99 23.79
C PHE A 16 4.89 -14.95 23.40
N ASP A 17 3.66 -14.48 23.42
CA ASP A 17 2.55 -15.22 22.82
C ASP A 17 2.64 -15.11 21.30
N VAL A 18 2.90 -13.92 20.77
CA VAL A 18 3.01 -13.66 19.34
C VAL A 18 4.21 -12.78 19.02
N ILE A 19 4.89 -13.11 17.92
CA ILE A 19 5.83 -12.21 17.24
C ILE A 19 5.17 -11.70 15.96
N VAL A 20 5.10 -10.37 15.80
CA VAL A 20 4.68 -9.65 14.59
C VAL A 20 5.92 -9.13 13.88
N VAL A 21 6.18 -9.60 12.67
CA VAL A 21 7.33 -9.21 11.85
C VAL A 21 6.94 -8.10 10.89
N GLY A 22 7.50 -6.90 11.10
CA GLY A 22 7.14 -5.67 10.39
C GLY A 22 6.15 -4.83 11.16
N SER A 23 6.27 -3.52 10.99
CA SER A 23 5.48 -2.51 11.71
C SER A 23 4.63 -1.64 10.78
N GLY A 24 4.54 -2.00 9.50
CA GLY A 24 3.74 -1.31 8.52
C GLY A 24 2.25 -1.35 8.82
N ILE A 25 1.42 -1.13 7.81
CA ILE A 25 -0.02 -1.03 7.99
C ILE A 25 -0.63 -2.29 8.61
N THR A 26 -0.22 -3.48 8.17
CA THR A 26 -0.69 -4.77 8.70
C THR A 26 -0.07 -5.11 10.04
N GLY A 27 1.23 -4.85 10.24
CA GLY A 27 1.89 -5.09 11.51
C GLY A 27 1.34 -4.23 12.64
N GLY A 28 1.02 -2.96 12.35
CA GLY A 28 0.33 -2.09 13.30
C GLY A 28 -1.05 -2.63 13.70
N TRP A 29 -1.84 -3.11 12.74
CA TRP A 29 -3.12 -3.77 13.00
C TRP A 29 -2.96 -5.05 13.80
N ALA A 30 -2.02 -5.92 13.42
CA ALA A 30 -1.75 -7.15 14.17
C ALA A 30 -1.38 -6.86 15.63
N ALA A 31 -0.47 -5.91 15.87
CA ALA A 31 -0.08 -5.53 17.22
C ALA A 31 -1.28 -5.03 18.06
N LYS A 32 -2.11 -4.15 17.48
CA LYS A 32 -3.33 -3.66 18.12
C LYS A 32 -4.29 -4.81 18.48
N GLU A 33 -4.69 -5.60 17.49
CA GLU A 33 -5.68 -6.66 17.67
C GLU A 33 -5.22 -7.71 18.69
N LEU A 34 -3.95 -8.12 18.64
CA LEU A 34 -3.42 -9.15 19.55
C LEU A 34 -3.28 -8.64 20.97
N THR A 35 -2.76 -7.43 21.17
CA THR A 35 -2.55 -6.88 22.51
C THR A 35 -3.85 -6.50 23.20
N GLU A 36 -4.85 -5.97 22.47
CA GLU A 36 -6.20 -5.72 22.99
C GLU A 36 -6.93 -7.01 23.36
N ARG A 37 -6.63 -8.14 22.70
CA ARG A 37 -7.12 -9.48 23.04
C ARG A 37 -6.32 -10.16 24.17
N GLY A 38 -5.38 -9.45 24.79
CA GLY A 38 -4.66 -9.87 25.98
C GLY A 38 -3.34 -10.59 25.75
N LEU A 39 -2.86 -10.71 24.51
CA LEU A 39 -1.63 -11.41 24.18
C LEU A 39 -0.38 -10.54 24.36
N LYS A 40 0.66 -11.11 24.96
CA LYS A 40 1.99 -10.51 25.05
C LYS A 40 2.66 -10.58 23.69
N THR A 41 2.83 -9.43 23.07
CA THR A 41 3.24 -9.31 21.66
C THR A 41 4.59 -8.63 21.51
N LEU A 42 5.47 -9.19 20.69
CA LEU A 42 6.69 -8.53 20.22
C LEU A 42 6.52 -8.10 18.77
N MET A 43 6.70 -6.81 18.48
CA MET A 43 6.82 -6.30 17.13
C MET A 43 8.31 -6.17 16.76
N VAL A 44 8.73 -6.80 15.67
CA VAL A 44 10.11 -6.74 15.16
C VAL A 44 10.14 -5.90 13.90
N GLU A 45 10.88 -4.79 13.93
CA GLU A 45 11.00 -3.85 12.81
C GLU A 45 12.44 -3.73 12.34
N ARG A 46 12.63 -3.86 11.03
CA ARG A 46 13.95 -3.78 10.38
C ARG A 46 14.60 -2.40 10.53
N GLY A 47 13.79 -1.35 10.49
CA GLY A 47 14.24 0.01 10.45
C GLY A 47 14.31 0.70 11.81
N ARG A 48 14.71 1.97 11.75
CA ARG A 48 14.87 2.84 12.91
C ARG A 48 13.53 3.18 13.57
N PRO A 49 13.50 3.58 14.83
CA PRO A 49 12.33 4.15 15.46
C PRO A 49 11.97 5.50 14.82
N VAL A 50 10.65 5.74 14.69
CA VAL A 50 10.08 7.03 14.29
C VAL A 50 8.94 7.35 15.24
N GLU A 51 9.06 8.43 15.97
CA GLU A 51 8.01 8.92 16.86
C GLU A 51 6.98 9.74 16.09
N HIS A 52 5.73 9.67 16.51
CA HIS A 52 4.68 10.48 15.93
C HIS A 52 4.93 11.97 16.19
N GLY A 53 4.83 12.79 15.16
CA GLY A 53 5.08 14.23 15.20
C GLY A 53 6.56 14.57 15.20
N THR A 54 7.30 14.31 16.27
CA THR A 54 8.73 14.68 16.40
C THR A 54 9.64 13.97 15.40
N GLY A 55 9.27 12.78 14.95
CA GLY A 55 9.99 12.03 13.92
C GLY A 55 9.74 12.50 12.48
N TYR A 56 8.86 13.47 12.26
CA TYR A 56 8.48 13.96 10.93
C TYR A 56 9.29 15.21 10.54
N VAL A 57 10.59 15.02 10.38
CA VAL A 57 11.57 16.11 10.21
C VAL A 57 11.28 17.04 9.02
N GLY A 58 10.65 16.51 7.96
CA GLY A 58 10.26 17.29 6.77
C GLY A 58 8.92 18.01 6.88
N GLU A 59 8.09 17.69 7.90
CA GLU A 59 6.77 18.31 8.08
C GLU A 59 6.92 19.78 8.48
N ASN A 60 6.06 20.65 7.94
CA ASN A 60 6.01 22.09 8.22
C ASN A 60 7.32 22.85 7.92
N ARG A 61 8.23 22.28 7.15
CA ARG A 61 9.40 23.01 6.67
C ARG A 61 9.15 23.57 5.28
N ASP A 62 9.42 24.84 5.12
CA ASP A 62 9.31 25.51 3.83
C ASP A 62 10.44 25.06 2.90
N PRO A 63 10.21 24.97 1.58
CA PRO A 63 11.24 24.53 0.62
C PRO A 63 12.53 25.35 0.70
N TRP A 64 12.44 26.66 0.95
CA TRP A 64 13.62 27.53 1.06
C TRP A 64 14.46 27.29 2.34
N THR A 65 13.92 26.61 3.34
CA THR A 65 14.66 26.21 4.56
C THR A 65 15.30 24.82 4.43
N MET A 66 15.00 24.11 3.35
CA MET A 66 15.52 22.78 3.07
C MET A 66 16.75 22.84 2.14
N PRO A 67 17.68 21.85 2.22
CA PRO A 67 18.74 21.69 1.23
C PRO A 67 18.16 21.73 -0.19
N ASN A 68 18.87 22.37 -1.13
CA ASN A 68 18.48 22.46 -2.54
C ASN A 68 17.03 22.90 -2.77
N ARG A 69 16.47 23.71 -1.86
CA ARG A 69 15.07 24.19 -1.88
C ARG A 69 14.04 23.04 -1.93
N GLY A 70 14.29 21.99 -1.15
CA GLY A 70 13.41 20.81 -1.06
C GLY A 70 13.57 19.79 -2.17
N LYS A 71 14.52 19.96 -3.07
CA LYS A 71 14.89 18.97 -4.07
C LYS A 71 16.07 18.13 -3.55
N VAL A 72 16.01 16.84 -3.75
CA VAL A 72 17.17 15.97 -3.48
C VAL A 72 18.28 16.31 -4.49
N ASP A 73 19.52 16.40 -4.02
CA ASP A 73 20.68 16.57 -4.89
C ASP A 73 20.66 15.49 -5.99
N ALA A 74 20.88 15.89 -7.25
CA ALA A 74 20.74 14.98 -8.39
C ALA A 74 21.70 13.78 -8.30
N ARG A 75 22.95 14.00 -7.87
CA ARG A 75 23.93 12.95 -7.71
C ARG A 75 23.53 11.99 -6.57
N VAL A 76 23.08 12.53 -5.43
CA VAL A 76 22.57 11.71 -4.32
C VAL A 76 21.35 10.89 -4.76
N ALA A 77 20.42 11.50 -5.49
CA ALA A 77 19.24 10.80 -6.01
C ALA A 77 19.62 9.67 -6.97
N GLU A 78 20.64 9.86 -7.79
CA GLU A 78 21.11 8.88 -8.76
C GLU A 78 21.92 7.74 -8.12
N GLU A 79 22.86 8.06 -7.25
CA GLU A 79 23.77 7.08 -6.62
C GLU A 79 23.12 6.29 -5.50
N GLN A 80 22.18 6.88 -4.76
CA GLN A 80 21.65 6.31 -3.53
C GLN A 80 20.15 5.96 -3.57
N TYR A 81 19.39 6.57 -4.47
CA TYR A 81 17.94 6.45 -4.55
C TYR A 81 17.46 6.22 -5.99
N ALA A 82 18.23 5.48 -6.78
CA ALA A 82 17.96 5.29 -8.21
C ALA A 82 16.55 4.75 -8.50
N VAL A 83 16.02 3.89 -7.64
CA VAL A 83 14.66 3.36 -7.70
C VAL A 83 13.69 4.27 -6.94
N GLN A 84 14.01 4.65 -5.71
CA GLN A 84 13.09 5.41 -4.85
C GLN A 84 12.73 6.77 -5.43
N ARG A 85 13.65 7.43 -6.16
CA ARG A 85 13.42 8.72 -6.82
C ARG A 85 12.31 8.70 -7.88
N GLN A 86 11.90 7.51 -8.34
CA GLN A 86 10.78 7.35 -9.28
C GLN A 86 9.42 7.53 -8.59
N CYS A 87 9.36 7.42 -7.25
CA CYS A 87 8.13 7.61 -6.50
C CYS A 87 7.72 9.09 -6.50
N TYR A 88 6.46 9.35 -6.81
CA TYR A 88 5.86 10.69 -6.79
C TYR A 88 5.99 11.43 -5.45
N ALA A 89 6.18 10.67 -4.37
CA ALA A 89 6.30 11.20 -3.01
C ALA A 89 7.75 11.48 -2.58
N PHE A 90 8.74 11.21 -3.44
CA PHE A 90 10.15 11.35 -3.10
C PHE A 90 10.65 12.78 -3.31
N ASP A 91 11.00 13.46 -2.23
CA ASP A 91 11.67 14.77 -2.21
C ASP A 91 12.56 14.89 -0.96
N GLU A 92 13.20 16.04 -0.75
CA GLU A 92 14.07 16.26 0.40
C GLU A 92 13.33 16.21 1.74
N HIS A 93 12.00 16.52 1.76
CA HIS A 93 11.17 16.44 2.97
C HIS A 93 10.84 15.01 3.36
N THR A 94 10.78 14.11 2.38
CA THR A 94 10.31 12.73 2.56
C THR A 94 11.41 11.68 2.45
N LYS A 95 12.57 12.05 1.90
CA LYS A 95 13.74 11.17 1.67
C LYS A 95 14.05 10.27 2.87
N GLN A 96 13.87 10.79 4.08
CA GLN A 96 14.09 10.05 5.32
C GLN A 96 13.22 8.79 5.51
N PHE A 97 12.11 8.68 4.77
CA PHE A 97 11.18 7.54 4.81
C PHE A 97 11.45 6.51 3.71
N PHE A 98 12.40 6.78 2.83
CA PHE A 98 12.75 5.88 1.74
C PHE A 98 14.07 5.16 2.02
N ASN A 99 14.16 3.93 1.52
CA ASN A 99 15.40 3.17 1.60
C ASN A 99 16.49 3.76 0.72
N ASN A 100 17.73 3.64 1.17
CA ASN A 100 18.89 3.84 0.32
C ASN A 100 19.11 2.59 -0.54
N ASP A 101 18.96 2.70 -1.86
CA ASP A 101 19.05 1.56 -2.78
C ASP A 101 20.46 0.96 -2.86
N ARG A 102 21.49 1.77 -2.66
CA ARG A 102 22.89 1.31 -2.59
C ARG A 102 23.12 0.42 -1.37
N ASP A 103 22.56 0.80 -0.22
CA ASP A 103 22.76 0.09 1.04
C ASP A 103 21.85 -1.16 1.16
N MET A 104 20.75 -1.15 0.46
CA MET A 104 19.73 -2.22 0.47
C MET A 104 19.38 -2.64 -0.96
N PRO A 105 20.33 -3.21 -1.71
CA PRO A 105 20.11 -3.61 -3.09
C PRO A 105 19.14 -4.81 -3.20
N TYR A 106 18.59 -4.96 -4.39
CA TYR A 106 17.94 -6.17 -4.90
C TYR A 106 18.33 -6.34 -6.37
N SER A 107 17.89 -7.37 -7.04
CA SER A 107 18.23 -7.62 -8.44
C SER A 107 16.97 -7.88 -9.28
N THR A 108 17.07 -7.57 -10.57
CA THR A 108 16.09 -7.88 -11.62
C THR A 108 16.83 -8.36 -12.86
N PRO A 109 16.17 -9.02 -13.82
CA PRO A 109 16.73 -9.16 -15.16
C PRO A 109 17.02 -7.79 -15.77
N ALA A 110 18.08 -7.69 -16.56
CA ALA A 110 18.54 -6.42 -17.12
C ALA A 110 17.51 -5.74 -18.06
N ASP A 111 16.72 -6.55 -18.75
CA ASP A 111 15.69 -6.13 -19.70
C ASP A 111 14.29 -5.99 -19.09
N ARG A 112 14.12 -6.39 -17.82
CA ARG A 112 12.84 -6.40 -17.11
C ARG A 112 12.97 -5.75 -15.72
N PRO A 113 13.08 -4.44 -15.65
CA PRO A 113 13.21 -3.71 -14.40
C PRO A 113 11.94 -3.83 -13.57
N PHE A 114 12.11 -3.90 -12.25
CA PHE A 114 11.03 -3.82 -11.26
C PHE A 114 11.36 -2.69 -10.28
N SER A 115 10.43 -1.78 -10.04
CA SER A 115 10.64 -0.62 -9.15
C SER A 115 10.12 -0.88 -7.76
N TRP A 116 10.94 -1.47 -6.90
CA TRP A 116 10.56 -1.75 -5.52
C TRP A 116 10.70 -0.52 -4.62
N ILE A 117 9.60 0.20 -4.41
CA ILE A 117 9.56 1.37 -3.51
C ILE A 117 9.41 0.91 -2.06
N ARG A 118 10.38 1.29 -1.22
CA ARG A 118 10.52 0.78 0.15
C ARG A 118 10.73 1.88 1.18
N GLY A 119 10.22 1.63 2.40
CA GLY A 119 10.52 2.44 3.57
C GLY A 119 10.70 1.55 4.79
N ASN A 120 11.92 1.49 5.31
CA ASN A 120 12.29 0.68 6.47
C ASN A 120 12.47 1.58 7.70
N GLN A 121 11.37 1.88 8.34
CA GLN A 121 11.28 2.54 9.64
C GLN A 121 10.03 2.05 10.35
N LEU A 122 9.96 2.25 11.65
CA LEU A 122 8.77 1.96 12.43
C LEU A 122 7.55 2.67 11.80
N GLY A 123 6.53 1.89 11.44
CA GLY A 123 5.36 2.31 10.69
C GLY A 123 5.44 2.10 9.18
N GLY A 124 6.62 1.81 8.64
CA GLY A 124 6.80 1.48 7.22
C GLY A 124 6.15 2.49 6.27
N LYS A 125 5.61 1.99 5.16
CA LYS A 125 4.91 2.80 4.15
C LYS A 125 3.59 3.42 4.65
N SER A 126 3.06 3.07 5.85
CA SER A 126 1.86 3.72 6.40
C SER A 126 2.04 5.22 6.65
N LEU A 127 3.29 5.70 6.75
CA LEU A 127 3.62 7.11 6.91
C LEU A 127 3.42 7.95 5.64
N MET A 128 3.48 7.34 4.45
CA MET A 128 3.50 8.06 3.17
C MET A 128 2.58 7.47 2.09
N TRP A 129 1.71 6.50 2.43
CA TRP A 129 0.76 5.91 1.49
C TRP A 129 -0.28 6.91 0.98
N ALA A 130 -0.99 6.58 -0.11
CA ALA A 130 -1.98 7.47 -0.71
C ALA A 130 -3.32 7.53 0.06
N ARG A 131 -3.55 6.69 1.03
CA ARG A 131 -4.75 6.61 1.90
C ARG A 131 -6.04 6.23 1.18
N GLN A 132 -6.01 5.89 -0.10
CA GLN A 132 -7.18 5.43 -0.83
C GLN A 132 -7.69 4.12 -0.22
N SER A 133 -9.01 4.05 0.06
CA SER A 133 -9.58 2.99 0.91
C SER A 133 -10.91 2.53 0.35
N TYR A 134 -10.89 1.37 -0.31
CA TYR A 134 -12.05 0.81 -1.00
C TYR A 134 -12.28 -0.63 -0.57
N ARG A 135 -13.54 -1.01 -0.34
CA ARG A 135 -13.92 -2.41 -0.15
C ARG A 135 -13.85 -3.14 -1.48
N TRP A 136 -13.34 -4.35 -1.47
CA TRP A 136 -13.49 -5.28 -2.57
C TRP A 136 -14.89 -5.92 -2.51
N SER A 137 -15.37 -6.38 -3.65
CA SER A 137 -16.66 -7.08 -3.79
C SER A 137 -16.46 -8.51 -4.27
N ASP A 138 -17.55 -9.28 -4.39
CA ASP A 138 -17.46 -10.64 -4.98
C ASP A 138 -17.11 -10.62 -6.48
N LEU A 139 -17.25 -9.46 -7.16
CA LEU A 139 -16.66 -9.28 -8.49
C LEU A 139 -15.15 -9.54 -8.48
N ASP A 140 -14.49 -9.19 -7.38
CA ASP A 140 -13.04 -9.34 -7.19
C ASP A 140 -12.69 -10.72 -6.60
N PHE A 141 -13.42 -11.16 -5.56
CA PHE A 141 -13.15 -12.44 -4.90
C PHE A 141 -13.52 -13.68 -5.74
N GLU A 142 -14.40 -13.56 -6.69
CA GLU A 142 -14.77 -14.64 -7.60
C GLU A 142 -14.07 -14.56 -8.97
N ALA A 143 -13.29 -13.52 -9.20
CA ALA A 143 -12.71 -13.25 -10.50
C ALA A 143 -11.83 -14.41 -11.00
N ASN A 144 -10.94 -14.94 -10.15
CA ASN A 144 -10.07 -16.07 -10.48
C ASN A 144 -10.88 -17.34 -10.82
N LEU A 145 -11.97 -17.60 -10.12
CA LEU A 145 -12.88 -18.73 -10.40
C LEU A 145 -13.59 -18.55 -11.74
N LYS A 146 -14.02 -17.33 -12.06
CA LYS A 146 -14.82 -17.04 -13.26
C LYS A 146 -14.02 -17.03 -14.55
N ASP A 147 -12.77 -16.59 -14.51
CA ASP A 147 -11.93 -16.44 -15.71
C ASP A 147 -10.75 -17.43 -15.77
N GLY A 148 -10.52 -18.23 -14.72
CA GLY A 148 -9.51 -19.28 -14.70
C GLY A 148 -8.08 -18.77 -14.50
N HIS A 149 -7.87 -17.48 -14.20
CA HIS A 149 -6.55 -16.94 -13.89
C HIS A 149 -6.23 -17.04 -12.40
N GLY A 150 -5.12 -17.70 -12.05
CA GLY A 150 -4.70 -17.89 -10.66
C GLY A 150 -5.45 -19.04 -9.97
N THR A 151 -5.80 -18.87 -8.70
CA THR A 151 -6.57 -19.82 -7.88
C THR A 151 -7.78 -19.14 -7.26
N ASP A 152 -8.89 -19.84 -7.07
CA ASP A 152 -10.07 -19.28 -6.42
C ASP A 152 -9.72 -18.76 -5.02
N TRP A 153 -10.24 -17.59 -4.68
CA TRP A 153 -10.13 -17.06 -3.35
C TRP A 153 -10.87 -17.97 -2.35
N PRO A 154 -10.25 -18.31 -1.21
CA PRO A 154 -10.92 -19.13 -0.19
C PRO A 154 -11.98 -18.38 0.60
N ILE A 155 -12.12 -17.07 0.38
CA ILE A 155 -13.03 -16.15 1.05
C ILE A 155 -13.90 -15.41 0.02
N ARG A 156 -15.01 -14.80 0.52
CA ARG A 156 -15.94 -13.96 -0.23
C ARG A 156 -16.15 -12.63 0.51
N TYR A 157 -16.85 -11.69 -0.11
CA TYR A 157 -17.14 -10.38 0.51
C TYR A 157 -17.78 -10.51 1.88
N ALA A 158 -18.73 -11.43 2.05
CA ALA A 158 -19.42 -11.66 3.32
C ALA A 158 -18.47 -12.04 4.47
N ASP A 159 -17.38 -12.74 4.19
CA ASP A 159 -16.36 -13.12 5.20
C ASP A 159 -15.58 -11.90 5.71
N LEU A 160 -15.47 -10.85 4.89
CA LEU A 160 -14.69 -9.64 5.23
C LEU A 160 -15.57 -8.44 5.59
N ALA A 161 -16.85 -8.41 5.23
CA ALA A 161 -17.72 -7.25 5.46
C ALA A 161 -17.72 -6.73 6.91
N PRO A 162 -17.81 -7.59 7.95
CA PRO A 162 -17.72 -7.13 9.35
C PRO A 162 -16.35 -6.54 9.70
N TRP A 163 -15.27 -7.09 9.13
CA TRP A 163 -13.90 -6.66 9.37
C TRP A 163 -13.59 -5.35 8.64
N TYR A 164 -14.14 -5.12 7.45
CA TYR A 164 -14.11 -3.82 6.81
C TYR A 164 -14.75 -2.75 7.70
N SER A 165 -15.96 -3.01 8.23
CA SER A 165 -16.64 -2.07 9.13
C SER A 165 -15.84 -1.80 10.41
N HIS A 166 -15.22 -2.84 10.98
CA HIS A 166 -14.34 -2.71 12.15
C HIS A 166 -13.14 -1.78 11.87
N VAL A 167 -12.48 -2.01 10.74
CA VAL A 167 -11.31 -1.21 10.33
C VAL A 167 -11.70 0.22 9.97
N GLU A 168 -12.77 0.41 9.22
CA GLU A 168 -13.23 1.72 8.76
C GLU A 168 -13.56 2.67 9.91
N ARG A 169 -14.25 2.19 10.94
CA ARG A 169 -14.56 2.99 12.14
C ARG A 169 -13.29 3.46 12.85
N PHE A 170 -12.38 2.54 13.13
CA PHE A 170 -11.14 2.87 13.86
C PHE A 170 -10.18 3.74 13.02
N ALA A 171 -10.01 3.43 11.75
CA ALA A 171 -9.11 4.18 10.86
C ALA A 171 -9.66 5.58 10.53
N GLY A 172 -10.97 5.73 10.47
CA GLY A 172 -11.65 6.95 10.06
C GLY A 172 -11.60 7.13 8.54
N ILE A 173 -12.44 6.37 7.82
CA ILE A 173 -12.55 6.48 6.36
C ILE A 173 -13.59 7.54 6.02
N SER A 174 -13.19 8.58 5.28
CA SER A 174 -14.12 9.55 4.70
C SER A 174 -14.58 9.11 3.31
N GLY A 175 -15.89 9.12 3.07
CA GLY A 175 -16.47 8.67 1.80
C GLY A 175 -17.98 8.84 1.73
N GLY A 176 -18.54 8.63 0.54
CA GLY A 176 -19.98 8.59 0.28
C GLY A 176 -20.52 7.16 0.22
N LYS A 177 -21.82 7.01 0.57
CA LYS A 177 -22.59 5.79 0.30
C LYS A 177 -23.27 5.95 -1.05
N GLU A 178 -22.84 5.18 -2.03
CA GLU A 178 -23.23 5.35 -3.43
C GLU A 178 -24.14 4.23 -3.95
N GLY A 179 -24.29 3.14 -3.18
CA GLY A 179 -25.14 1.99 -3.54
C GLY A 179 -24.62 1.19 -4.75
N LEU A 180 -23.31 1.20 -5.01
CA LEU A 180 -22.71 0.53 -6.15
C LEU A 180 -22.33 -0.91 -5.81
N ALA A 181 -22.87 -1.89 -6.52
CA ALA A 181 -22.57 -3.31 -6.30
C ALA A 181 -21.08 -3.64 -6.47
N VAL A 182 -20.40 -2.97 -7.42
CA VAL A 182 -18.98 -3.17 -7.69
C VAL A 182 -18.07 -2.54 -6.63
N LEU A 183 -18.61 -1.61 -5.81
CA LEU A 183 -17.88 -0.89 -4.78
C LEU A 183 -18.74 -0.75 -3.52
N PRO A 184 -18.86 -1.80 -2.70
CA PRO A 184 -19.76 -1.83 -1.55
C PRO A 184 -19.58 -0.63 -0.62
N ASP A 185 -20.69 -0.18 -0.05
CA ASP A 185 -20.70 0.89 0.94
C ASP A 185 -20.16 0.40 2.29
N GLY A 186 -19.63 1.33 3.07
CA GLY A 186 -18.99 1.07 4.36
C GLY A 186 -19.42 2.01 5.47
N GLU A 187 -18.64 2.02 6.55
CA GLU A 187 -18.80 2.88 7.70
C GLU A 187 -17.97 4.15 7.51
N PHE A 188 -18.58 5.17 6.89
CA PHE A 188 -17.85 6.36 6.45
C PHE A 188 -18.12 7.58 7.34
N LEU A 189 -17.06 8.36 7.56
CA LEU A 189 -17.15 9.79 7.89
C LEU A 189 -17.60 10.56 6.62
N PRO A 190 -18.11 11.79 6.76
CA PRO A 190 -18.51 12.60 5.60
C PRO A 190 -17.44 12.65 4.51
N ALA A 191 -17.85 12.56 3.25
CA ALA A 191 -16.96 12.69 2.11
C ALA A 191 -16.35 14.09 2.02
N PHE A 192 -15.18 14.19 1.39
CA PHE A 192 -14.65 15.49 0.94
C PHE A 192 -15.47 16.01 -0.24
N GLU A 193 -15.48 17.32 -0.43
CA GLU A 193 -16.28 17.98 -1.44
C GLU A 193 -15.55 18.09 -2.79
N PHE A 194 -16.30 18.04 -3.88
CA PHE A 194 -15.80 18.39 -5.21
C PHE A 194 -15.54 19.90 -5.30
N ASN A 195 -14.53 20.33 -6.05
CA ASN A 195 -14.42 21.72 -6.44
C ASN A 195 -15.42 22.06 -7.56
N ALA A 196 -15.57 23.35 -7.91
CA ALA A 196 -16.56 23.81 -8.90
C ALA A 196 -16.44 23.09 -10.25
N VAL A 197 -15.23 22.94 -10.76
CA VAL A 197 -14.96 22.25 -12.03
C VAL A 197 -15.39 20.78 -11.93
N GLU A 198 -14.95 20.08 -10.89
CA GLU A 198 -15.26 18.67 -10.71
C GLU A 198 -16.75 18.42 -10.51
N GLN A 199 -17.44 19.33 -9.80
CA GLN A 199 -18.90 19.23 -9.64
C GLN A 199 -19.63 19.33 -10.99
N ALA A 200 -19.19 20.24 -11.84
CA ALA A 200 -19.76 20.37 -13.19
C ALA A 200 -19.44 19.13 -14.07
N MET A 201 -18.21 18.61 -13.97
CA MET A 201 -17.82 17.37 -14.69
C MET A 201 -18.63 16.17 -14.22
N LYS A 202 -18.79 16.01 -12.88
CA LYS A 202 -19.61 14.96 -12.28
C LYS A 202 -21.06 14.99 -12.80
N GLN A 203 -21.70 16.16 -12.81
CA GLN A 203 -23.08 16.27 -13.28
C GLN A 203 -23.24 15.80 -14.73
N LYS A 204 -22.34 16.22 -15.61
CA LYS A 204 -22.35 15.79 -17.02
C LYS A 204 -22.04 14.29 -17.16
N PHE A 205 -21.06 13.79 -16.42
CA PHE A 205 -20.68 12.37 -16.44
C PHE A 205 -21.85 11.47 -15.99
N ASP A 206 -22.43 11.75 -14.82
CA ASP A 206 -23.50 10.93 -14.25
C ASP A 206 -24.75 10.92 -15.13
N ALA A 207 -25.02 12.02 -15.84
CA ALA A 207 -26.15 12.08 -16.80
C ALA A 207 -25.94 11.22 -18.05
N LYS A 208 -24.69 11.06 -18.52
CA LYS A 208 -24.38 10.33 -19.75
C LYS A 208 -24.08 8.87 -19.54
N TYR A 209 -23.32 8.55 -18.48
CA TYR A 209 -22.70 7.24 -18.29
C TYR A 209 -23.41 6.35 -17.26
N ALA A 210 -24.62 6.73 -16.81
CA ALA A 210 -25.39 5.87 -15.90
C ALA A 210 -25.48 4.41 -16.42
N PRO A 211 -25.33 3.39 -15.57
CA PRO A 211 -25.26 3.44 -14.10
C PRO A 211 -23.87 3.75 -13.51
N ALA A 212 -22.82 3.95 -14.33
CA ALA A 212 -21.53 4.39 -13.84
C ALA A 212 -21.65 5.79 -13.19
N ARG A 213 -20.87 6.04 -12.15
CA ARG A 213 -20.92 7.29 -11.39
C ARG A 213 -19.52 7.83 -11.13
N MET A 214 -19.37 9.14 -11.16
CA MET A 214 -18.19 9.83 -10.66
C MET A 214 -18.43 10.17 -9.19
N ILE A 215 -17.69 9.52 -8.30
CA ILE A 215 -17.78 9.68 -6.85
C ILE A 215 -16.58 10.46 -6.31
N MET A 216 -16.65 10.94 -5.07
CA MET A 216 -15.44 11.38 -4.36
C MET A 216 -14.69 10.16 -3.86
N GLY A 217 -13.40 10.06 -4.14
CA GLY A 217 -12.55 8.96 -3.69
C GLY A 217 -12.58 8.79 -2.18
N ARG A 218 -12.74 7.55 -1.72
CA ARG A 218 -12.76 7.17 -0.30
C ARG A 218 -11.34 7.18 0.26
N THR A 219 -11.14 7.79 1.41
CA THR A 219 -9.78 8.02 1.93
C THR A 219 -9.70 7.88 3.45
N ALA A 220 -8.60 7.32 3.94
CA ALA A 220 -8.30 7.22 5.37
C ALA A 220 -7.78 8.54 5.98
N ASN A 221 -8.45 9.64 5.63
CA ASN A 221 -8.22 10.98 6.17
C ASN A 221 -9.50 11.46 6.87
N LEU A 222 -9.39 11.99 8.07
CA LEU A 222 -10.52 12.49 8.84
C LEU A 222 -11.05 13.80 8.24
N ARG A 223 -12.19 13.75 7.52
CA ARG A 223 -12.93 14.97 7.14
C ARG A 223 -13.52 15.63 8.38
N THR A 224 -13.97 14.79 9.33
CA THR A 224 -14.43 15.16 10.66
C THR A 224 -13.86 14.15 11.65
N ALA A 225 -13.31 14.60 12.77
CA ALA A 225 -12.88 13.71 13.83
C ALA A 225 -14.08 13.40 14.76
N THR A 226 -14.23 12.12 15.14
CA THR A 226 -15.16 11.70 16.20
C THR A 226 -14.47 11.76 17.57
N GLU A 227 -15.22 11.55 18.66
CA GLU A 227 -14.65 11.43 20.01
C GLU A 227 -13.65 10.27 20.11
N GLU A 228 -13.92 9.15 19.41
CA GLU A 228 -13.00 8.01 19.34
C GLU A 228 -11.65 8.40 18.70
N HIS A 229 -11.67 9.17 17.61
CA HIS A 229 -10.46 9.67 16.98
C HIS A 229 -9.72 10.69 17.85
N ALA A 230 -10.45 11.58 18.52
CA ALA A 230 -9.88 12.53 19.47
C ALA A 230 -9.20 11.81 20.67
N ALA A 231 -9.81 10.73 21.18
CA ALA A 231 -9.21 9.89 22.22
C ALA A 231 -7.93 9.17 21.78
N GLN A 232 -7.73 9.00 20.46
CA GLN A 232 -6.47 8.53 19.86
C GLN A 232 -5.44 9.67 19.69
N GLY A 233 -5.78 10.92 20.00
CA GLY A 233 -4.95 12.10 19.75
C GLY A 233 -4.98 12.59 18.29
N ARG A 234 -5.98 12.20 17.52
CA ARG A 234 -6.14 12.53 16.09
C ARG A 234 -7.19 13.63 15.90
N ILE A 235 -6.92 14.55 15.01
CA ILE A 235 -7.86 15.63 14.67
C ILE A 235 -8.15 15.64 13.16
N GLN A 236 -9.13 16.44 12.75
CA GLN A 236 -9.54 16.57 11.36
C GLN A 236 -8.43 17.09 10.44
N CYS A 237 -8.53 16.79 9.16
CA CYS A 237 -7.59 17.20 8.12
C CYS A 237 -7.56 18.74 7.99
N GLN A 238 -6.36 19.30 8.04
CA GLN A 238 -6.11 20.75 7.94
C GLN A 238 -5.84 21.22 6.50
N ALA A 239 -6.05 20.36 5.49
CA ALA A 239 -5.86 20.67 4.06
C ALA A 239 -4.48 21.25 3.68
N ARG A 240 -3.41 20.84 4.40
CA ARG A 240 -2.05 21.38 4.20
C ARG A 240 -1.31 20.82 2.99
N ALA A 241 -1.84 19.76 2.35
CA ALA A 241 -1.20 19.06 1.23
C ALA A 241 0.21 18.48 1.53
N GLN A 242 0.48 18.10 2.78
CA GLN A 242 1.78 17.58 3.24
C GLN A 242 1.72 16.12 3.68
N CYS A 243 0.77 15.37 3.15
CA CYS A 243 0.45 14.03 3.64
C CYS A 243 1.59 13.00 3.52
N GLN A 244 2.54 13.19 2.60
CA GLN A 244 3.70 12.29 2.44
C GLN A 244 4.83 12.58 3.43
N ARG A 245 4.80 13.73 4.13
CA ARG A 245 5.84 14.17 5.06
C ARG A 245 5.63 13.70 6.49
N GLY A 246 4.57 12.91 6.73
CA GLY A 246 3.99 12.66 8.03
C GLY A 246 2.85 13.65 8.33
N CYS A 247 2.10 13.42 9.41
CA CYS A 247 1.04 14.32 9.85
C CYS A 247 0.96 14.32 11.37
N SER A 248 1.52 15.34 12.00
CA SER A 248 1.52 15.51 13.46
C SER A 248 0.11 15.65 14.05
N PHE A 249 -0.87 16.05 13.23
CA PHE A 249 -2.29 16.09 13.61
C PHE A 249 -2.95 14.69 13.62
N GLY A 250 -2.27 13.64 13.16
CA GLY A 250 -2.87 12.31 13.03
C GLY A 250 -4.11 12.29 12.12
N ALA A 251 -4.26 13.30 11.25
CA ALA A 251 -5.46 13.47 10.43
C ALA A 251 -5.64 12.38 9.39
N TYR A 252 -4.58 11.70 8.97
CA TYR A 252 -4.68 10.46 8.21
C TYR A 252 -4.27 9.25 9.05
N PHE A 253 -4.79 8.09 8.70
CA PHE A 253 -4.43 6.84 9.33
C PHE A 253 -2.98 6.45 9.02
N SER A 254 -2.19 6.22 10.07
CA SER A 254 -0.87 5.58 10.03
C SER A 254 -0.69 4.71 11.27
N THR A 255 0.28 3.81 11.23
CA THR A 255 0.64 3.01 12.41
C THR A 255 0.96 3.92 13.60
N GLN A 256 1.77 4.97 13.40
CA GLN A 256 2.18 5.89 14.47
C GLN A 256 1.04 6.68 15.09
N SER A 257 0.08 7.12 14.27
CA SER A 257 -1.02 7.97 14.77
C SER A 257 -2.19 7.18 15.35
N SER A 258 -2.25 5.85 15.13
CA SER A 258 -3.48 5.10 15.37
C SER A 258 -3.23 3.75 16.06
N THR A 259 -2.82 2.72 15.32
CA THR A 259 -2.72 1.35 15.85
C THR A 259 -1.60 1.16 16.86
N LEU A 260 -0.46 1.80 16.67
CA LEU A 260 0.66 1.69 17.61
C LEU A 260 0.34 2.29 18.98
N PRO A 261 -0.20 3.53 19.10
CA PRO A 261 -0.65 4.06 20.40
C PRO A 261 -1.70 3.19 21.08
N ALA A 262 -2.65 2.62 20.32
CA ALA A 262 -3.65 1.72 20.86
C ALA A 262 -3.02 0.44 21.45
N ALA A 263 -2.09 -0.17 20.72
CA ALA A 263 -1.37 -1.35 21.20
C ALA A 263 -0.51 -1.06 22.45
N LEU A 264 0.17 0.09 22.47
CA LEU A 264 1.01 0.50 23.62
C LEU A 264 0.22 0.73 24.90
N LYS A 265 -0.98 1.32 24.79
CA LYS A 265 -1.90 1.53 25.95
C LYS A 265 -2.25 0.25 26.69
N THR A 266 -2.19 -0.91 26.04
CA THR A 266 -2.46 -2.21 26.68
C THR A 266 -1.36 -2.66 27.64
N GLY A 267 -0.15 -2.08 27.56
CA GLY A 267 1.05 -2.50 28.28
C GLY A 267 1.66 -3.82 27.80
N ARG A 268 1.05 -4.48 26.79
CA ARG A 268 1.40 -5.84 26.31
C ARG A 268 2.29 -5.87 25.08
N LEU A 269 2.63 -4.70 24.50
CA LEU A 269 3.51 -4.58 23.34
C LEU A 269 4.95 -4.33 23.78
N ARG A 270 5.90 -5.04 23.15
CA ARG A 270 7.32 -4.68 23.09
C ARG A 270 7.74 -4.55 21.63
N ILE A 271 8.74 -3.73 21.36
CA ILE A 271 9.19 -3.39 19.99
C ILE A 271 10.69 -3.62 19.91
N ALA A 272 11.15 -4.34 18.90
CA ALA A 272 12.56 -4.47 18.54
C ALA A 272 12.78 -3.76 17.20
N THR A 273 13.33 -2.54 17.23
CA THR A 273 13.73 -1.78 16.03
C THR A 273 15.17 -2.12 15.61
N ASN A 274 15.59 -1.72 14.41
CA ASN A 274 16.89 -2.06 13.82
C ASN A 274 17.16 -3.58 13.84
N SER A 275 16.09 -4.38 13.70
CA SER A 275 16.09 -5.83 13.87
C SER A 275 15.61 -6.51 12.57
N ILE A 276 16.56 -7.01 11.77
CA ILE A 276 16.30 -7.64 10.48
C ILE A 276 15.93 -9.10 10.72
N VAL A 277 14.68 -9.48 10.45
CA VAL A 277 14.29 -10.88 10.54
C VAL A 277 14.91 -11.65 9.37
N HIS A 278 15.82 -12.54 9.72
CA HIS A 278 16.49 -13.44 8.77
C HIS A 278 15.58 -14.59 8.37
N SER A 279 14.99 -15.26 9.35
CA SER A 279 14.20 -16.47 9.15
C SER A 279 13.27 -16.75 10.33
N VAL A 280 12.24 -17.52 10.10
CA VAL A 280 11.41 -18.16 11.12
C VAL A 280 12.15 -19.40 11.63
N ILE A 281 12.14 -19.61 12.94
CA ILE A 281 12.69 -20.81 13.57
C ILE A 281 11.59 -21.88 13.57
N TYR A 282 11.82 -22.96 12.82
CA TYR A 282 10.90 -24.07 12.69
C TYR A 282 11.37 -25.30 13.46
N ASP A 283 10.47 -25.91 14.21
CA ASP A 283 10.70 -27.17 14.91
C ASP A 283 9.98 -28.32 14.18
N PRO A 284 10.72 -29.23 13.53
CA PRO A 284 10.12 -30.35 12.79
C PRO A 284 9.44 -31.41 13.70
N LYS A 285 9.80 -31.47 14.99
CA LYS A 285 9.19 -32.43 15.93
C LYS A 285 7.75 -32.08 16.27
N THR A 286 7.48 -30.78 16.41
CA THR A 286 6.16 -30.26 16.75
C THR A 286 5.39 -29.74 15.55
N ASN A 287 6.04 -29.62 14.40
CA ASN A 287 5.53 -28.94 13.19
C ASN A 287 5.07 -27.51 13.50
N ARG A 288 5.91 -26.72 14.21
CA ARG A 288 5.57 -25.38 14.66
C ARG A 288 6.70 -24.38 14.39
N ALA A 289 6.30 -23.14 14.11
CA ALA A 289 7.17 -21.98 14.26
C ALA A 289 7.38 -21.70 15.76
N THR A 290 8.62 -21.58 16.21
CA THR A 290 8.96 -21.37 17.62
C THR A 290 9.50 -19.97 17.90
N GLY A 291 9.74 -19.18 16.85
CA GLY A 291 10.27 -17.83 16.96
C GLY A 291 10.86 -17.33 15.65
N VAL A 292 11.68 -16.29 15.75
CA VAL A 292 12.41 -15.71 14.62
C VAL A 292 13.88 -15.48 14.97
N ARG A 293 14.75 -15.68 13.99
CA ARG A 293 16.16 -15.27 14.04
C ARG A 293 16.28 -13.89 13.41
N VAL A 294 16.96 -12.98 14.12
CA VAL A 294 17.16 -11.61 13.67
C VAL A 294 18.62 -11.26 13.62
N ILE A 295 18.95 -10.30 12.76
CA ILE A 295 20.27 -9.65 12.69
C ILE A 295 20.07 -8.21 13.14
N ASP A 296 20.85 -7.78 14.11
CA ASP A 296 20.91 -6.37 14.53
C ASP A 296 21.53 -5.54 13.39
N ALA A 297 20.77 -4.55 12.90
CA ALA A 297 21.17 -3.76 11.73
C ALA A 297 22.40 -2.86 11.99
N GLU A 298 22.73 -2.58 13.25
CA GLU A 298 23.83 -1.71 13.66
C GLU A 298 25.10 -2.51 14.00
N THR A 299 24.95 -3.66 14.68
CA THR A 299 26.08 -4.46 15.18
C THR A 299 26.38 -5.72 14.38
N ASN A 300 25.47 -6.15 13.50
CA ASN A 300 25.47 -7.44 12.80
C ASN A 300 25.37 -8.68 13.72
N GLU A 301 25.10 -8.49 15.01
CA GLU A 301 24.87 -9.61 15.91
C GLU A 301 23.58 -10.35 15.59
N THR A 302 23.64 -11.67 15.66
CA THR A 302 22.46 -12.54 15.51
C THR A 302 21.80 -12.78 16.86
N ARG A 303 20.46 -12.68 16.91
CA ARG A 303 19.63 -12.94 18.10
C ARG A 303 18.42 -13.77 17.73
N GLU A 304 17.81 -14.38 18.72
CA GLU A 304 16.56 -15.11 18.56
C GLU A 304 15.50 -14.56 19.52
N TYR A 305 14.28 -14.43 19.01
CA TYR A 305 13.09 -14.19 19.82
C TYR A 305 12.12 -15.36 19.67
N HIS A 306 11.53 -15.78 20.79
CA HIS A 306 10.66 -16.95 20.82
C HIS A 306 9.22 -16.58 21.10
N ALA A 307 8.29 -17.26 20.41
CA ALA A 307 6.85 -17.08 20.60
C ALA A 307 6.08 -18.37 20.28
N ARG A 308 4.80 -18.35 20.64
CA ARG A 308 3.85 -19.44 20.30
C ARG A 308 3.33 -19.31 18.87
N VAL A 309 3.18 -18.07 18.38
CA VAL A 309 2.69 -17.73 17.04
C VAL A 309 3.63 -16.74 16.37
N VAL A 310 3.83 -16.87 15.06
CA VAL A 310 4.57 -15.90 14.22
C VAL A 310 3.62 -15.35 13.16
N MET A 311 3.53 -14.01 13.08
CA MET A 311 2.78 -13.28 12.05
C MET A 311 3.72 -12.47 11.19
N LEU A 312 3.78 -12.76 9.90
CA LEU A 312 4.55 -12.01 8.92
C LEU A 312 3.71 -10.87 8.35
N CYS A 313 4.19 -9.65 8.55
CA CYS A 313 3.59 -8.36 8.16
C CYS A 313 4.66 -7.43 7.54
N ALA A 314 5.70 -8.01 6.93
CA ALA A 314 6.90 -7.31 6.48
C ALA A 314 6.79 -6.74 5.05
N SER A 315 5.59 -6.58 4.54
CA SER A 315 5.19 -6.34 3.13
C SER A 315 5.43 -7.56 2.23
N THR A 316 4.81 -7.56 1.06
CA THR A 316 4.79 -8.69 0.13
C THR A 316 6.16 -9.33 -0.08
N LEU A 317 7.11 -8.56 -0.57
CA LEU A 317 8.45 -9.07 -0.88
C LEU A 317 9.28 -9.33 0.39
N GLY A 318 9.05 -8.57 1.46
CA GLY A 318 9.74 -8.77 2.74
C GLY A 318 9.32 -10.07 3.43
N SER A 319 8.02 -10.35 3.53
CA SER A 319 7.51 -11.61 4.09
C SER A 319 7.93 -12.82 3.27
N THR A 320 7.92 -12.68 1.94
CA THR A 320 8.42 -13.72 1.03
C THR A 320 9.91 -13.99 1.25
N ALA A 321 10.73 -12.95 1.41
CA ALA A 321 12.15 -13.12 1.71
C ALA A 321 12.38 -13.90 3.00
N VAL A 322 11.63 -13.61 4.05
CA VAL A 322 11.71 -14.34 5.33
C VAL A 322 11.36 -15.81 5.14
N LEU A 323 10.27 -16.13 4.43
CA LEU A 323 9.87 -17.51 4.16
C LEU A 323 10.90 -18.28 3.30
N LEU A 324 11.41 -17.66 2.23
CA LEU A 324 12.42 -18.25 1.35
C LEU A 324 13.77 -18.50 2.07
N ASN A 325 14.13 -17.66 3.04
CA ASN A 325 15.32 -17.84 3.88
C ASN A 325 15.13 -18.88 4.99
N SER A 326 13.88 -19.24 5.34
CA SER A 326 13.56 -20.18 6.41
C SER A 326 13.60 -21.62 5.91
N LYS A 327 14.76 -22.05 5.41
CA LYS A 327 14.97 -23.40 4.86
C LYS A 327 15.25 -24.41 5.97
N SER A 328 14.79 -25.64 5.76
CA SER A 328 15.08 -26.83 6.57
C SER A 328 15.01 -28.08 5.70
N ASP A 329 15.35 -29.24 6.25
CA ASP A 329 15.21 -30.52 5.53
C ASP A 329 13.75 -30.79 5.13
N ALA A 330 12.78 -30.38 5.95
CA ALA A 330 11.35 -30.48 5.64
C ALA A 330 10.90 -29.48 4.56
N PHE A 331 11.55 -28.31 4.48
CA PHE A 331 11.21 -27.21 3.56
C PHE A 331 12.46 -26.69 2.85
N PRO A 332 13.07 -27.44 1.93
CA PRO A 332 14.35 -27.07 1.31
C PRO A 332 14.26 -25.84 0.40
N THR A 333 13.08 -25.50 -0.10
CA THR A 333 12.83 -24.34 -0.97
C THR A 333 12.26 -23.13 -0.25
N GLY A 334 12.06 -23.19 1.07
CA GLY A 334 11.49 -22.14 1.92
C GLY A 334 10.36 -22.69 2.78
N LEU A 335 10.16 -22.10 3.96
CA LEU A 335 9.15 -22.53 4.93
C LEU A 335 7.73 -22.41 4.36
N ALA A 336 6.90 -23.40 4.62
CA ALA A 336 5.52 -23.50 4.14
C ALA A 336 5.40 -23.56 2.60
N ASN A 337 6.39 -24.09 1.90
CA ASN A 337 6.42 -24.19 0.43
C ASN A 337 6.27 -25.63 -0.09
N SER A 338 5.45 -26.46 0.54
CA SER A 338 5.14 -27.81 0.02
C SER A 338 4.42 -27.76 -1.34
N SER A 339 3.67 -26.68 -1.59
CA SER A 339 2.98 -26.43 -2.86
C SER A 339 3.91 -26.04 -4.02
N GLY A 340 5.12 -25.56 -3.74
CA GLY A 340 6.04 -25.02 -4.75
C GLY A 340 5.63 -23.66 -5.34
N VAL A 341 4.62 -22.98 -4.77
CA VAL A 341 4.13 -21.69 -5.30
C VAL A 341 4.62 -20.48 -4.52
N LEU A 342 5.37 -20.67 -3.44
CA LEU A 342 5.97 -19.55 -2.70
C LEU A 342 6.93 -18.76 -3.61
N GLY A 343 6.74 -17.45 -3.65
CA GLY A 343 7.49 -16.55 -4.51
C GLY A 343 6.85 -16.30 -5.88
N HIS A 344 5.87 -17.08 -6.31
CA HIS A 344 5.21 -16.97 -7.61
C HIS A 344 3.93 -16.12 -7.54
N TYR A 345 3.39 -15.76 -8.72
CA TYR A 345 2.15 -14.97 -8.87
C TYR A 345 2.24 -13.54 -8.32
N LEU A 346 3.41 -12.93 -8.35
CA LEU A 346 3.57 -11.53 -7.99
C LEU A 346 2.80 -10.65 -8.97
N THR A 347 1.95 -9.79 -8.44
CA THR A 347 1.17 -8.79 -9.16
C THR A 347 1.41 -7.39 -8.60
N ASP A 348 1.13 -6.39 -9.40
CA ASP A 348 1.00 -4.97 -9.03
C ASP A 348 -0.23 -4.41 -9.74
N HIS A 349 -0.54 -3.14 -9.61
CA HIS A 349 -1.56 -2.49 -10.41
C HIS A 349 -0.98 -1.94 -11.72
N LEU A 350 -1.84 -1.87 -12.73
CA LEU A 350 -1.57 -1.13 -13.94
C LEU A 350 -1.88 0.35 -13.68
N TRP A 351 -0.92 1.21 -13.96
CA TRP A 351 -1.01 2.65 -13.77
C TRP A 351 -0.42 3.39 -14.97
N SER A 352 -0.42 4.73 -14.92
CA SER A 352 0.22 5.58 -15.92
C SER A 352 -0.34 5.42 -17.34
N ALA A 353 -1.67 5.24 -17.42
CA ALA A 353 -2.46 5.34 -18.64
C ALA A 353 -3.69 6.21 -18.37
N GLY A 354 -4.00 7.16 -19.25
CA GLY A 354 -5.11 8.09 -19.04
C GLY A 354 -5.06 9.28 -19.99
N ALA A 355 -5.77 10.35 -19.64
CA ALA A 355 -5.77 11.59 -20.40
C ALA A 355 -5.99 12.80 -19.49
N ASP A 356 -5.53 13.96 -19.92
CA ASP A 356 -5.78 15.25 -19.28
C ASP A 356 -5.94 16.37 -20.32
N GLY A 357 -6.57 17.47 -19.92
CA GLY A 357 -6.75 18.63 -20.80
C GLY A 357 -7.12 19.90 -20.05
N ARG A 358 -7.38 20.96 -20.81
CA ARG A 358 -7.72 22.29 -20.31
C ARG A 358 -9.24 22.45 -20.17
N VAL A 359 -9.66 23.11 -19.11
CA VAL A 359 -11.07 23.43 -18.85
C VAL A 359 -11.26 24.95 -18.91
N GLU A 360 -12.33 25.39 -19.58
CA GLU A 360 -12.70 26.79 -19.74
C GLU A 360 -13.98 27.12 -18.93
N GLY A 361 -14.21 28.40 -18.67
CA GLY A 361 -15.43 28.89 -18.04
C GLY A 361 -15.43 28.88 -16.51
N PHE A 362 -14.27 28.75 -15.89
CA PHE A 362 -14.10 28.77 -14.42
C PHE A 362 -12.95 29.70 -14.01
N GLU A 363 -12.74 30.81 -14.73
CA GLU A 363 -11.60 31.69 -14.56
C GLU A 363 -11.62 32.40 -13.20
N ASP A 364 -12.81 32.68 -12.66
CA ASP A 364 -12.99 33.37 -11.38
C ASP A 364 -13.18 32.40 -10.20
N ASP A 365 -13.20 31.08 -10.46
CA ASP A 365 -13.35 30.07 -9.42
C ASP A 365 -12.01 29.67 -8.82
N TYR A 366 -12.00 29.55 -7.50
CA TYR A 366 -10.83 29.16 -6.71
C TYR A 366 -11.20 28.08 -5.69
N TYR A 367 -10.18 27.41 -5.15
CA TYR A 367 -10.34 26.53 -4.00
C TYR A 367 -9.25 26.80 -2.97
N GLN A 368 -9.58 26.62 -1.71
CA GLN A 368 -8.63 26.79 -0.60
C GLN A 368 -8.10 25.45 -0.16
N GLY A 369 -6.77 25.40 0.05
CA GLY A 369 -6.08 24.20 0.47
C GLY A 369 -6.14 23.08 -0.58
N ARG A 370 -5.66 21.91 -0.20
CA ARG A 370 -5.73 20.70 -1.01
C ARG A 370 -6.36 19.58 -0.20
N ARG A 371 -7.44 19.03 -0.69
CA ARG A 371 -8.02 17.82 -0.11
C ARG A 371 -7.15 16.60 -0.45
N PRO A 372 -7.22 15.53 0.37
CA PRO A 372 -6.35 14.35 0.22
C PRO A 372 -6.80 13.36 -0.86
N THR A 373 -7.92 13.61 -1.54
CA THR A 373 -8.52 12.73 -2.54
C THR A 373 -9.18 13.55 -3.66
N GLY A 374 -9.64 12.92 -4.71
CA GLY A 374 -10.27 13.54 -5.88
C GLY A 374 -11.40 12.70 -6.46
N PRO A 375 -11.94 13.10 -7.63
CA PRO A 375 -12.89 12.30 -8.39
C PRO A 375 -12.40 10.89 -8.65
N TYR A 376 -13.33 9.94 -8.56
CA TYR A 376 -13.08 8.54 -8.79
C TYR A 376 -14.26 7.91 -9.53
N ILE A 377 -14.01 7.22 -10.61
CA ILE A 377 -14.99 6.46 -11.38
C ILE A 377 -14.68 4.99 -11.14
N PRO A 378 -15.50 4.27 -10.33
CA PRO A 378 -15.34 2.85 -10.11
C PRO A 378 -15.41 2.05 -11.40
N ARG A 379 -14.86 0.85 -11.40
CA ARG A 379 -14.86 -0.07 -12.54
C ARG A 379 -16.26 -0.20 -13.16
N PHE A 380 -16.35 -0.02 -14.47
CA PHE A 380 -17.54 -0.24 -15.28
C PHE A 380 -17.27 -1.17 -16.46
N ARG A 381 -16.01 -1.39 -16.86
CA ARG A 381 -15.62 -2.37 -17.87
C ARG A 381 -15.71 -3.80 -17.32
N ASN A 382 -16.17 -4.73 -18.12
CA ASN A 382 -16.31 -6.15 -17.76
C ASN A 382 -17.12 -6.36 -16.45
N VAL A 383 -18.19 -5.58 -16.26
CA VAL A 383 -19.13 -5.73 -15.15
C VAL A 383 -20.41 -6.42 -15.66
N VAL A 384 -21.03 -5.90 -16.69
CA VAL A 384 -22.20 -6.46 -17.37
C VAL A 384 -21.79 -7.07 -18.70
N ASP A 385 -21.18 -6.26 -19.57
CA ASP A 385 -20.74 -6.68 -20.89
C ASP A 385 -19.25 -7.09 -20.84
N LYS A 386 -18.89 -8.09 -21.65
CA LYS A 386 -17.51 -8.53 -21.79
C LYS A 386 -16.80 -7.68 -22.85
N HIS A 387 -15.67 -7.08 -22.47
CA HIS A 387 -14.79 -6.40 -23.42
C HIS A 387 -14.08 -7.44 -24.32
N PRO A 388 -14.00 -7.21 -25.65
CA PRO A 388 -13.47 -8.21 -26.58
C PRO A 388 -11.96 -8.44 -26.44
N ASN A 389 -11.19 -7.46 -25.96
CA ASN A 389 -9.72 -7.46 -26.03
C ASN A 389 -9.03 -7.77 -24.72
N PHE A 390 -9.70 -7.62 -23.56
CA PHE A 390 -9.09 -7.91 -22.25
C PHE A 390 -10.14 -8.38 -21.24
N THR A 391 -9.68 -9.08 -20.21
CA THR A 391 -10.46 -9.48 -19.03
C THR A 391 -10.11 -8.62 -17.82
N ARG A 392 -10.91 -8.68 -16.74
CA ARG A 392 -10.82 -7.84 -15.54
C ARG A 392 -11.21 -6.38 -15.84
N GLY A 393 -10.63 -5.43 -15.12
CA GLY A 393 -10.99 -4.03 -15.34
C GLY A 393 -10.18 -3.05 -14.52
N TYR A 394 -10.64 -1.81 -14.54
CA TYR A 394 -9.95 -0.68 -13.92
C TYR A 394 -10.94 0.37 -13.40
N ALA A 395 -10.47 1.20 -12.49
CA ALA A 395 -11.08 2.48 -12.14
C ALA A 395 -10.37 3.63 -12.85
N LEU A 396 -11.05 4.77 -12.95
CA LEU A 396 -10.43 6.02 -13.35
C LEU A 396 -10.40 6.97 -12.13
N ALA A 397 -9.23 7.43 -11.76
CA ALA A 397 -9.02 8.41 -10.70
C ALA A 397 -8.48 9.70 -11.29
N GLY A 398 -8.83 10.85 -10.70
CA GLY A 398 -8.32 12.10 -11.25
C GLY A 398 -8.69 13.33 -10.44
N GLY A 399 -8.83 14.43 -11.13
CA GLY A 399 -9.25 15.68 -10.52
C GLY A 399 -8.99 16.91 -11.34
N ALA A 400 -9.58 18.00 -10.88
CA ALA A 400 -9.33 19.32 -11.42
C ALA A 400 -8.33 20.09 -10.54
N SER A 401 -7.38 20.73 -11.19
CA SER A 401 -6.45 21.64 -10.54
C SER A 401 -6.23 22.86 -11.42
N ARG A 402 -5.92 23.98 -10.76
CA ARG A 402 -5.56 25.21 -11.47
C ARG A 402 -4.05 25.34 -11.51
N GLU A 403 -3.51 25.70 -12.67
CA GLU A 403 -2.08 25.95 -12.79
C GLU A 403 -1.67 27.12 -11.89
N GLY A 404 -0.67 26.89 -11.07
CA GLY A 404 -0.09 27.92 -10.19
C GLY A 404 1.28 28.38 -10.69
N TRP A 405 1.93 29.26 -9.93
CA TRP A 405 3.27 29.77 -10.22
C TRP A 405 4.33 28.66 -10.36
N GLN A 406 4.12 27.50 -9.76
CA GLN A 406 5.01 26.34 -9.88
C GLN A 406 5.14 25.84 -11.32
N SER A 407 4.16 26.12 -12.20
CA SER A 407 4.22 25.78 -13.61
C SER A 407 5.38 26.47 -14.35
N ALA A 408 5.96 27.50 -13.74
CA ALA A 408 7.17 28.16 -14.24
C ALA A 408 8.37 27.21 -14.43
N ALA A 409 8.41 26.09 -13.69
CA ALA A 409 9.50 25.12 -13.77
C ALA A 409 9.60 24.44 -15.15
N TRP A 410 8.51 24.41 -15.92
CA TRP A 410 8.42 23.75 -17.24
C TRP A 410 7.84 24.63 -18.35
N LYS A 411 7.48 25.87 -18.08
CA LYS A 411 7.08 26.84 -19.12
C LYS A 411 8.30 27.55 -19.66
N PRO A 412 8.40 27.74 -20.99
CA PRO A 412 9.45 28.56 -21.58
C PRO A 412 9.25 30.02 -21.25
N GLY A 413 10.34 30.77 -21.09
CA GLY A 413 10.32 32.22 -20.87
C GLY A 413 11.25 32.67 -19.75
N PHE A 414 11.49 33.98 -19.71
CA PHE A 414 12.29 34.63 -18.68
C PHE A 414 11.92 36.14 -18.58
N GLY A 415 12.46 36.81 -17.59
CA GLY A 415 12.33 38.27 -17.44
C GLY A 415 11.01 38.74 -16.86
N LYS A 416 10.70 40.02 -17.08
CA LYS A 416 9.56 40.74 -16.47
C LYS A 416 8.22 40.17 -16.90
N GLU A 417 8.05 39.93 -18.18
CA GLU A 417 6.80 39.42 -18.76
C GLU A 417 6.49 38.02 -18.29
N PHE A 418 7.49 37.13 -18.27
CA PHE A 418 7.37 35.80 -17.72
C PHE A 418 6.96 35.81 -16.24
N LYS A 419 7.61 36.68 -15.43
CA LYS A 419 7.24 36.86 -14.01
C LYS A 419 5.81 37.36 -13.86
N ALA A 420 5.36 38.28 -14.71
CA ALA A 420 4.00 38.78 -14.70
C ALA A 420 2.98 37.70 -15.07
N MET A 421 3.31 36.87 -16.05
CA MET A 421 2.48 35.74 -16.49
C MET A 421 2.28 34.71 -15.37
N ILE A 422 3.36 34.25 -14.72
CA ILE A 422 3.28 33.21 -13.69
C ILE A 422 2.67 33.67 -12.36
N ARG A 423 2.52 34.98 -12.14
CA ARG A 423 1.80 35.53 -10.98
C ARG A 423 0.28 35.42 -11.11
N LYS A 424 -0.23 35.31 -12.33
CA LYS A 424 -1.66 35.15 -12.57
C LYS A 424 -2.01 33.65 -12.42
N PRO A 425 -3.18 33.33 -11.86
CA PRO A 425 -3.69 31.98 -11.92
C PRO A 425 -3.77 31.49 -13.37
N GLY A 426 -3.24 30.30 -13.64
CA GLY A 426 -3.30 29.72 -14.96
C GLY A 426 -4.66 29.09 -15.27
N ALA A 427 -4.72 28.30 -16.33
CA ALA A 427 -5.91 27.57 -16.72
C ALA A 427 -6.24 26.44 -15.74
N TRP A 428 -7.50 26.11 -15.64
CA TRP A 428 -7.94 24.85 -15.05
C TRP A 428 -7.56 23.69 -15.97
N ARG A 429 -7.15 22.58 -15.34
CA ARG A 429 -6.93 21.31 -16.01
C ARG A 429 -7.75 20.24 -15.30
N PHE A 430 -8.28 19.30 -16.06
CA PHE A 430 -8.95 18.11 -15.53
C PHE A 430 -8.36 16.88 -16.21
N GLY A 431 -8.08 15.84 -15.42
CA GLY A 431 -7.50 14.61 -15.92
C GLY A 431 -8.08 13.38 -15.23
N LEU A 432 -8.07 12.26 -15.95
CA LEU A 432 -8.46 10.93 -15.50
C LEU A 432 -7.37 9.93 -15.85
N HIS A 433 -6.95 9.12 -14.88
CA HIS A 433 -5.92 8.09 -15.04
C HIS A 433 -6.44 6.75 -14.52
N GLY A 434 -6.17 5.68 -15.26
CA GLY A 434 -6.60 4.33 -14.95
C GLY A 434 -5.76 3.71 -13.82
N GLN A 435 -6.43 2.92 -12.99
CA GLN A 435 -5.84 1.96 -12.07
C GLN A 435 -6.47 0.61 -12.33
N GLY A 436 -5.70 -0.32 -12.91
CA GLY A 436 -6.19 -1.59 -13.41
C GLY A 436 -5.58 -2.80 -12.75
N GLU A 437 -6.25 -3.90 -12.92
CA GLU A 437 -5.90 -5.19 -12.36
C GLU A 437 -4.90 -5.92 -13.26
N MET A 438 -3.75 -6.28 -12.71
CA MET A 438 -2.76 -7.16 -13.34
C MET A 438 -3.11 -8.63 -13.08
N LEU A 439 -3.11 -9.48 -14.12
CA LEU A 439 -3.41 -10.90 -13.95
C LEU A 439 -2.32 -11.64 -13.15
N PRO A 440 -2.69 -12.55 -12.23
CA PRO A 440 -1.73 -13.36 -11.49
C PRO A 440 -1.15 -14.44 -12.42
N ARG A 441 0.14 -14.33 -12.75
CA ARG A 441 0.88 -15.27 -13.60
C ARG A 441 1.98 -15.96 -12.82
N PHE A 442 2.17 -17.27 -13.04
CA PHE A 442 3.17 -18.07 -12.32
C PHE A 442 4.60 -17.58 -12.56
N GLU A 443 4.91 -17.16 -13.77
CA GLU A 443 6.23 -16.67 -14.18
C GLU A 443 6.62 -15.33 -13.52
N ASN A 444 5.66 -14.55 -13.05
CA ASN A 444 5.95 -13.35 -12.25
C ASN A 444 6.37 -13.78 -10.84
N ALA A 445 7.65 -13.71 -10.57
CA ALA A 445 8.20 -14.40 -9.41
C ALA A 445 9.29 -13.60 -8.66
N VAL A 446 9.48 -14.03 -7.43
CA VAL A 446 10.54 -13.58 -6.52
C VAL A 446 11.32 -14.79 -6.04
N SER A 447 12.62 -14.70 -6.09
CA SER A 447 13.53 -15.74 -5.59
C SER A 447 14.69 -15.14 -4.81
N LEU A 448 15.49 -15.97 -4.16
CA LEU A 448 16.76 -15.53 -3.57
C LEU A 448 17.86 -15.61 -4.63
N HIS A 449 18.65 -14.54 -4.73
CA HIS A 449 19.81 -14.53 -5.62
C HIS A 449 20.84 -15.59 -5.16
N PRO A 450 21.36 -16.44 -6.05
CA PRO A 450 22.18 -17.58 -5.63
C PRO A 450 23.51 -17.20 -4.97
N THR A 451 24.08 -16.04 -5.30
CA THR A 451 25.43 -15.67 -4.86
C THR A 451 25.52 -14.28 -4.23
N LYS A 452 24.67 -13.32 -4.67
CA LYS A 452 24.77 -11.93 -4.17
C LYS A 452 24.06 -11.79 -2.82
N LYS A 453 24.70 -11.06 -1.90
CA LYS A 453 24.20 -10.78 -0.56
C LYS A 453 24.25 -9.28 -0.28
N ASP A 454 23.42 -8.83 0.65
CA ASP A 454 23.49 -7.48 1.20
C ASP A 454 24.58 -7.35 2.28
N LYS A 455 24.75 -6.16 2.84
CA LYS A 455 25.76 -5.86 3.87
C LYS A 455 25.57 -6.62 5.18
N TRP A 456 24.42 -7.22 5.41
CA TRP A 456 24.12 -8.07 6.57
C TRP A 456 24.23 -9.56 6.28
N GLY A 457 24.71 -9.92 5.09
CA GLY A 457 24.89 -11.31 4.67
C GLY A 457 23.61 -11.99 4.19
N MET A 458 22.48 -11.26 4.07
CA MET A 458 21.23 -11.78 3.54
C MET A 458 21.33 -11.96 2.02
N PRO A 459 20.87 -13.09 1.46
CA PRO A 459 20.72 -13.21 0.01
C PRO A 459 19.84 -12.09 -0.55
N LEU A 460 20.27 -11.47 -1.65
CA LEU A 460 19.43 -10.48 -2.33
C LEU A 460 18.16 -11.12 -2.86
N LEU A 461 17.06 -10.38 -2.85
CA LEU A 461 15.90 -10.75 -3.64
C LEU A 461 16.18 -10.54 -5.12
N HIS A 462 15.74 -11.48 -5.94
CA HIS A 462 15.66 -11.38 -7.39
C HIS A 462 14.19 -11.34 -7.80
N VAL A 463 13.77 -10.26 -8.45
CA VAL A 463 12.37 -9.99 -8.82
C VAL A 463 12.27 -10.01 -10.33
N ASP A 464 11.49 -10.94 -10.88
CA ASP A 464 11.27 -11.11 -12.30
C ASP A 464 9.77 -10.99 -12.61
N VAL A 465 9.35 -9.83 -13.13
CA VAL A 465 7.95 -9.49 -13.37
C VAL A 465 7.80 -8.74 -14.69
N THR A 466 6.79 -9.13 -15.45
CA THR A 466 6.43 -8.46 -16.71
C THR A 466 4.93 -8.19 -16.76
N HIS A 467 4.53 -7.16 -17.48
CA HIS A 467 3.15 -6.99 -17.93
C HIS A 467 2.84 -7.97 -19.06
N GLY A 468 1.61 -8.50 -19.13
CA GLY A 468 1.14 -9.37 -20.19
C GLY A 468 0.35 -8.61 -21.26
N ASP A 469 -0.08 -9.32 -22.31
CA ASP A 469 -0.90 -8.75 -23.40
C ASP A 469 -2.22 -8.18 -22.89
N ASN A 470 -2.86 -8.85 -21.93
CA ASN A 470 -4.08 -8.35 -21.28
C ASN A 470 -3.86 -6.99 -20.62
N ASP A 471 -2.72 -6.83 -19.97
CA ASP A 471 -2.34 -5.63 -19.23
C ASP A 471 -2.12 -4.45 -20.19
N GLN A 472 -1.46 -4.71 -21.33
CA GLN A 472 -1.21 -3.68 -22.35
C GLN A 472 -2.52 -3.21 -23.00
N LYS A 473 -3.39 -4.13 -23.41
CA LYS A 473 -4.70 -3.81 -24.00
C LYS A 473 -5.59 -3.05 -23.03
N MET A 474 -5.56 -3.39 -21.74
CA MET A 474 -6.29 -2.66 -20.72
C MET A 474 -5.76 -1.23 -20.56
N ARG A 475 -4.45 -1.01 -20.60
CA ARG A 475 -3.85 0.34 -20.50
C ARG A 475 -4.19 1.21 -21.73
N GLU A 476 -4.27 0.63 -22.91
CA GLU A 476 -4.75 1.31 -24.11
C GLU A 476 -6.21 1.77 -23.94
N ASP A 477 -7.09 0.87 -23.50
CA ASP A 477 -8.50 1.19 -23.24
C ASP A 477 -8.67 2.25 -22.11
N MET A 478 -7.82 2.23 -21.07
CA MET A 478 -7.81 3.28 -20.04
C MET A 478 -7.59 4.67 -20.62
N ALA A 479 -6.61 4.81 -21.50
CA ALA A 479 -6.25 6.09 -22.09
C ALA A 479 -7.32 6.57 -23.11
N ASP A 480 -7.83 5.65 -23.93
CA ASP A 480 -8.87 5.94 -24.90
C ASP A 480 -10.19 6.32 -24.22
N THR A 481 -10.61 5.55 -23.22
CA THR A 481 -11.80 5.83 -22.42
C THR A 481 -11.68 7.15 -21.65
N ALA A 482 -10.53 7.43 -21.07
CA ALA A 482 -10.30 8.71 -20.39
C ALA A 482 -10.42 9.89 -21.37
N ALA A 483 -9.83 9.78 -22.56
CA ALA A 483 -9.90 10.83 -23.58
C ALA A 483 -11.34 11.03 -24.11
N GLU A 484 -12.08 9.93 -24.35
CA GLU A 484 -13.49 9.98 -24.76
C GLU A 484 -14.37 10.68 -23.70
N ILE A 485 -14.20 10.31 -22.45
CA ILE A 485 -14.93 10.94 -21.33
C ILE A 485 -14.59 12.44 -21.28
N LEU A 486 -13.31 12.81 -21.34
CA LEU A 486 -12.88 14.22 -21.28
C LEU A 486 -13.44 15.04 -22.44
N ASP A 487 -13.46 14.48 -23.66
CA ASP A 487 -14.02 15.15 -24.85
C ASP A 487 -15.53 15.41 -24.65
N TYR A 488 -16.28 14.39 -24.22
CA TYR A 488 -17.69 14.55 -23.90
C TYR A 488 -17.95 15.62 -22.82
N LEU A 489 -17.09 15.68 -21.79
CA LEU A 489 -17.19 16.68 -20.73
C LEU A 489 -16.86 18.10 -21.20
N GLY A 490 -16.35 18.27 -22.41
CA GLY A 490 -15.99 19.56 -23.02
C GLY A 490 -14.59 20.05 -22.68
N VAL A 491 -13.74 19.17 -22.19
CA VAL A 491 -12.31 19.46 -21.96
C VAL A 491 -11.60 19.71 -23.29
N LYS A 492 -10.69 20.66 -23.34
CA LYS A 492 -9.93 21.08 -24.51
C LYS A 492 -8.49 20.63 -24.42
N ASP A 493 -7.81 20.59 -25.57
CA ASP A 493 -6.38 20.28 -25.68
C ASP A 493 -6.05 18.93 -25.00
N ILE A 494 -6.89 17.91 -25.22
CA ILE A 494 -6.79 16.61 -24.60
C ILE A 494 -5.50 15.91 -25.05
N ARG A 495 -4.74 15.39 -24.08
CA ARG A 495 -3.53 14.61 -24.29
C ARG A 495 -3.67 13.26 -23.62
N LYS A 496 -3.55 12.19 -24.42
CA LYS A 496 -3.44 10.83 -23.92
C LYS A 496 -2.04 10.55 -23.41
N THR A 497 -1.93 9.78 -22.35
CA THR A 497 -0.68 9.26 -21.81
C THR A 497 -0.79 7.74 -21.68
N ILE A 498 0.18 7.03 -22.24
CA ILE A 498 0.39 5.59 -22.00
C ILE A 498 1.90 5.43 -21.86
N SER A 499 2.36 5.26 -20.63
CA SER A 499 3.80 5.06 -20.38
C SER A 499 4.23 3.66 -20.83
N THR A 500 5.41 3.55 -21.39
CA THR A 500 6.03 2.25 -21.69
C THR A 500 6.42 1.52 -20.40
N ALA A 501 6.72 0.22 -20.49
CA ALA A 501 7.24 -0.54 -19.34
C ALA A 501 8.60 -0.02 -18.84
N ALA A 502 9.37 0.64 -19.69
CA ALA A 502 10.62 1.30 -19.27
C ALA A 502 10.38 2.59 -18.50
N GLU A 503 9.35 3.37 -18.86
CA GLU A 503 8.98 4.61 -18.17
C GLU A 503 8.19 4.34 -16.88
N TYR A 504 7.42 3.26 -16.85
CA TYR A 504 6.61 2.86 -15.71
C TYR A 504 6.68 1.33 -15.52
N PRO A 505 7.79 0.80 -14.97
CA PRO A 505 7.96 -0.62 -14.77
C PRO A 505 7.03 -1.17 -13.68
N PRO A 506 6.76 -2.49 -13.65
CA PRO A 506 6.07 -3.14 -12.54
C PRO A 506 6.69 -2.78 -11.20
N GLY A 507 5.89 -2.72 -10.14
CA GLY A 507 6.30 -2.30 -8.80
C GLY A 507 6.15 -0.79 -8.54
N LEU A 508 6.07 0.04 -9.59
CA LEU A 508 5.97 1.50 -9.42
C LEU A 508 4.55 1.96 -9.03
N ALA A 509 3.52 1.13 -9.19
CA ALA A 509 2.20 1.37 -8.60
C ALA A 509 2.21 1.15 -7.08
N ILE A 510 3.24 0.50 -6.53
CA ILE A 510 3.51 0.33 -5.09
C ILE A 510 2.42 -0.51 -4.39
N HIS A 511 1.82 -1.43 -5.13
CA HIS A 511 0.74 -2.31 -4.68
C HIS A 511 1.10 -3.79 -4.86
N GLU A 512 2.32 -4.17 -4.51
CA GLU A 512 2.81 -5.54 -4.65
C GLU A 512 1.93 -6.53 -3.90
N MET A 513 1.43 -7.57 -4.59
CA MET A 513 0.54 -8.60 -4.06
C MET A 513 0.90 -9.98 -4.60
N GLY A 514 0.46 -11.05 -3.91
CA GLY A 514 0.79 -12.42 -4.28
C GLY A 514 2.04 -12.94 -3.58
N THR A 515 2.68 -13.97 -4.14
CA THR A 515 3.91 -14.61 -3.65
C THR A 515 3.76 -15.65 -2.53
N ALA A 516 2.77 -15.52 -1.64
CA ALA A 516 2.38 -16.55 -0.66
C ALA A 516 0.85 -16.68 -0.62
N ARG A 517 0.26 -16.75 -1.81
CA ARG A 517 -1.19 -16.62 -2.01
C ARG A 517 -2.03 -17.59 -1.17
N MET A 518 -3.22 -17.10 -0.78
CA MET A 518 -4.29 -17.91 -0.19
C MET A 518 -4.94 -18.82 -1.23
N GLY A 519 -5.50 -19.92 -0.78
CA GLY A 519 -6.34 -20.82 -1.56
C GLY A 519 -6.94 -21.91 -0.70
N ARG A 520 -7.84 -22.71 -1.28
CA ARG A 520 -8.50 -23.83 -0.59
C ARG A 520 -7.64 -25.10 -0.60
N ASP A 521 -6.88 -25.29 -1.67
CA ASP A 521 -6.05 -26.48 -1.87
C ASP A 521 -4.59 -26.19 -1.47
N PRO A 522 -4.02 -26.91 -0.48
CA PRO A 522 -2.63 -26.76 -0.08
C PRO A 522 -1.63 -27.11 -1.18
N LYS A 523 -2.03 -27.81 -2.23
CA LYS A 523 -1.17 -28.10 -3.39
C LYS A 523 -0.98 -26.92 -4.32
N THR A 524 -1.85 -25.92 -4.25
CA THR A 524 -1.85 -24.74 -5.15
C THR A 524 -1.76 -23.42 -4.42
N SER A 525 -1.63 -23.42 -3.10
CA SER A 525 -1.57 -22.23 -2.26
C SER A 525 -0.68 -22.44 -1.04
N VAL A 526 -0.15 -21.35 -0.50
CA VAL A 526 0.67 -21.33 0.72
C VAL A 526 -0.21 -21.19 1.96
N LEU A 527 -1.28 -20.39 1.87
CA LEU A 527 -2.14 -20.02 2.98
C LEU A 527 -3.57 -20.48 2.77
N ASN A 528 -4.24 -20.77 3.87
CA ASN A 528 -5.68 -21.02 3.93
C ASN A 528 -6.50 -19.70 3.98
N GLY A 529 -7.83 -19.83 4.09
CA GLY A 529 -8.74 -18.69 4.14
C GLY A 529 -8.61 -17.76 5.36
N PHE A 530 -7.78 -18.10 6.34
CA PHE A 530 -7.51 -17.30 7.54
C PHE A 530 -6.10 -16.71 7.57
N ASN A 531 -5.44 -16.58 6.43
CA ASN A 531 -4.03 -16.14 6.34
C ASN A 531 -3.03 -17.06 7.06
N GLN A 532 -3.44 -18.26 7.45
CA GLN A 532 -2.66 -19.25 8.16
C GLN A 532 -1.97 -20.18 7.16
N ALA A 533 -0.70 -20.48 7.38
CA ALA A 533 0.02 -21.41 6.52
C ALA A 533 -0.57 -22.83 6.60
N HIS A 534 -0.75 -23.47 5.44
CA HIS A 534 -1.24 -24.85 5.38
C HIS A 534 -0.28 -25.82 6.08
N ASP A 535 1.01 -25.64 5.87
CA ASP A 535 2.05 -26.53 6.37
C ASP A 535 2.43 -26.32 7.83
N VAL A 536 2.32 -25.07 8.34
CA VAL A 536 2.79 -24.65 9.68
C VAL A 536 1.67 -23.90 10.39
N PRO A 537 0.88 -24.58 11.23
CA PRO A 537 -0.41 -24.05 11.72
C PRO A 537 -0.33 -22.79 12.58
N ASN A 538 0.81 -22.47 13.17
CA ASN A 538 1.01 -21.27 13.99
C ASN A 538 1.81 -20.15 13.28
N LEU A 539 1.90 -20.24 11.94
CA LEU A 539 2.50 -19.25 11.06
C LEU A 539 1.42 -18.58 10.23
N PHE A 540 1.40 -17.24 10.22
CA PHE A 540 0.45 -16.42 9.48
C PHE A 540 1.17 -15.40 8.61
N VAL A 541 0.59 -15.09 7.44
CA VAL A 541 1.05 -14.01 6.57
C VAL A 541 -0.14 -13.12 6.24
N THR A 542 -0.12 -11.85 6.66
CA THR A 542 -1.32 -10.98 6.60
C THR A 542 -1.14 -9.73 5.74
N ASP A 543 0.02 -9.56 5.12
CA ASP A 543 0.28 -8.48 4.15
C ASP A 543 -0.09 -8.89 2.71
N GLY A 544 0.36 -8.09 1.75
CA GLY A 544 0.08 -8.32 0.33
C GLY A 544 0.56 -9.68 -0.21
N ALA A 545 1.49 -10.36 0.47
CA ALA A 545 1.93 -11.68 0.04
C ALA A 545 0.80 -12.72 0.04
N ALA A 546 -0.20 -12.55 0.91
CA ALA A 546 -1.34 -13.46 1.05
C ALA A 546 -2.36 -13.39 -0.11
N MET A 547 -2.28 -12.39 -0.97
CA MET A 547 -3.32 -12.11 -1.97
C MET A 547 -3.31 -13.12 -3.11
N ALA A 548 -4.49 -13.59 -3.53
CA ALA A 548 -4.64 -14.50 -4.67
C ALA A 548 -4.76 -13.76 -6.02
N SER A 549 -5.13 -12.48 -5.99
CA SER A 549 -5.15 -11.54 -7.12
C SER A 549 -5.12 -10.10 -6.59
N CYS A 550 -4.95 -9.10 -7.46
CA CYS A 550 -4.80 -7.72 -7.01
C CYS A 550 -6.08 -6.89 -7.04
N ALA A 551 -7.14 -7.31 -7.70
CA ALA A 551 -8.33 -6.51 -7.97
C ALA A 551 -8.00 -5.14 -8.63
N TRP A 552 -8.98 -4.23 -8.76
CA TRP A 552 -8.78 -2.89 -9.34
C TRP A 552 -8.71 -1.78 -8.27
N GLN A 553 -9.14 -2.07 -7.04
CA GLN A 553 -9.12 -1.12 -5.92
C GLN A 553 -7.77 -1.13 -5.21
N ASN A 554 -7.44 0.00 -4.58
CA ASN A 554 -6.28 0.06 -3.69
C ASN A 554 -6.42 -0.97 -2.56
N PRO A 555 -5.37 -1.75 -2.25
CA PRO A 555 -5.51 -2.98 -1.46
C PRO A 555 -5.44 -2.77 0.07
N SER A 556 -4.98 -1.59 0.54
CA SER A 556 -4.61 -1.39 1.95
C SER A 556 -5.76 -1.63 2.94
N LEU A 557 -7.00 -1.25 2.59
CA LEU A 557 -8.16 -1.51 3.46
C LEU A 557 -8.42 -3.02 3.60
N THR A 558 -8.27 -3.77 2.50
CA THR A 558 -8.41 -5.24 2.49
C THR A 558 -7.31 -5.91 3.31
N PHE A 559 -6.06 -5.45 3.21
CA PHE A 559 -4.97 -5.95 4.05
C PHE A 559 -5.27 -5.76 5.54
N MET A 560 -5.77 -4.59 5.94
CA MET A 560 -6.13 -4.30 7.34
C MET A 560 -7.27 -5.20 7.82
N ALA A 561 -8.32 -5.38 7.02
CA ALA A 561 -9.47 -6.22 7.35
C ALA A 561 -9.08 -7.70 7.49
N MET A 562 -8.28 -8.21 6.55
CA MET A 562 -7.75 -9.58 6.60
C MET A 562 -6.85 -9.79 7.80
N THR A 563 -6.00 -8.81 8.15
CA THR A 563 -5.14 -8.89 9.34
C THR A 563 -5.95 -8.94 10.62
N ALA A 564 -6.96 -8.08 10.78
CA ALA A 564 -7.83 -8.10 11.96
C ALA A 564 -8.56 -9.45 12.10
N ARG A 565 -9.06 -10.00 10.99
CA ARG A 565 -9.70 -11.33 10.95
C ARG A 565 -8.73 -12.45 11.30
N ALA A 566 -7.53 -12.43 10.76
CA ALA A 566 -6.49 -13.43 11.04
C ALA A 566 -6.06 -13.41 12.51
N CYS A 567 -5.93 -12.22 13.10
CA CYS A 567 -5.61 -12.08 14.53
C CYS A 567 -6.69 -12.66 15.42
N ALA A 568 -7.97 -12.41 15.12
CA ALA A 568 -9.07 -13.00 15.87
C ALA A 568 -9.03 -14.54 15.80
N HIS A 569 -8.87 -15.09 14.58
CA HIS A 569 -8.72 -16.54 14.38
C HIS A 569 -7.52 -17.11 15.15
N ALA A 570 -6.35 -16.49 15.08
CA ALA A 570 -5.17 -16.95 15.79
C ALA A 570 -5.37 -16.98 17.32
N VAL A 571 -6.07 -15.99 17.88
CA VAL A 571 -6.41 -15.96 19.30
C VAL A 571 -7.35 -17.12 19.67
N ASP A 572 -8.35 -17.40 18.85
CA ASP A 572 -9.30 -18.49 19.08
C ASP A 572 -8.60 -19.86 18.98
N GLU A 573 -7.71 -20.05 18.01
CA GLU A 573 -6.89 -21.26 17.86
C GLU A 573 -5.95 -21.47 19.07
N LEU A 574 -5.30 -20.39 19.55
CA LEU A 574 -4.46 -20.42 20.75
C LEU A 574 -5.25 -20.81 22.01
N LYS A 575 -6.43 -20.21 22.21
CA LYS A 575 -7.28 -20.52 23.37
C LYS A 575 -7.79 -21.96 23.33
N ALA A 576 -8.04 -22.47 22.15
CA ALA A 576 -8.48 -23.84 21.95
C ALA A 576 -7.32 -24.87 22.00
N GLY A 577 -6.06 -24.43 22.12
CA GLY A 577 -4.89 -25.31 22.15
C GLY A 577 -4.58 -26.00 20.83
N ARG A 578 -5.09 -25.49 19.70
CA ARG A 578 -4.83 -26.05 18.37
C ARG A 578 -3.53 -25.56 17.73
N ILE A 579 -3.05 -24.37 18.16
CA ILE A 579 -1.76 -23.79 17.75
C ILE A 579 -0.94 -23.35 18.95
#